data_2755e41e3cc1e9e7624ff236556bfd08
#
_entry.id   2755e41e3cc1e9e7624ff236556bfd08
#
_cell.length_a   1.000
_cell.length_b   1.000
_cell.length_c   1.000
_cell.angle_alpha   90.00
_cell.angle_beta   90.00
_cell.angle_gamma   90.00
#
_symmetry.space_group_name_H-M   'P 1'
#
loop_
_entity.id
_entity.type
_entity.pdbx_description
1 polymer ?
#
loop_
_entity_poly.entity_id
_entity_poly.type
_entity_poly.pdbx_seq_one_letter_code
_entity_poly.pdbx_strand_id
1 'polypeptide(L)'
;MKLKQIILLILGLPFITGIAFAQDSKKELNDQFWEAVRVGDVAQVTALLDKGADVNARFRYGATALFKAAERGHTAVVKILLERGADVTVKDTFYGATAMTWALDNNHVDIVKALLEKDGSSVNDVLMTGAREGNAAMVRAALDKGGLSDQTLTSALATSLNDKEKAEIAEMLKTAGAKPPLELDPATLASYVGRYRPEQGAEITFTLQEGRLFAMPTGQRPFAMMAVDKVTMKPVEFDGITVTFVLEGDKVASFSLKQGTTTTLFKKVEETKQP
;
A
#
# COMPACT_ATOMS: atom_id res chain seq x y z
N MET A 1 56.18 -10.52 -55.21
CA MET A 1 56.14 -10.72 -53.74
C MET A 1 54.90 -10.03 -53.16
N LYS A 2 54.04 -10.80 -52.50
CA LYS A 2 52.98 -10.42 -51.55
C LYS A 2 51.64 -9.88 -52.10
N LEU A 3 50.84 -10.77 -52.65
CA LEU A 3 49.40 -10.68 -52.81
C LEU A 3 48.73 -11.69 -51.85
N LYS A 4 48.80 -11.48 -50.53
CA LYS A 4 48.24 -12.43 -49.52
C LYS A 4 47.81 -11.79 -48.22
N GLN A 5 47.27 -10.57 -48.20
CA GLN A 5 46.78 -9.96 -46.94
C GLN A 5 45.52 -9.10 -47.04
N ILE A 6 44.58 -9.37 -47.97
CA ILE A 6 43.29 -8.64 -48.03
C ILE A 6 42.07 -9.59 -48.09
N ILE A 7 42.09 -10.70 -47.38
CA ILE A 7 40.91 -11.61 -47.25
C ILE A 7 40.65 -11.97 -45.78
N LEU A 8 40.67 -11.00 -44.87
CA LEU A 8 40.27 -11.33 -43.48
C LEU A 8 39.54 -10.15 -42.79
N LEU A 9 38.68 -9.45 -43.49
CA LEU A 9 37.92 -8.32 -42.87
C LEU A 9 36.48 -8.20 -43.33
N ILE A 10 35.87 -9.25 -43.91
CA ILE A 10 34.47 -9.19 -44.42
C ILE A 10 33.54 -10.25 -43.76
N LEU A 11 34.00 -10.99 -42.73
CA LEU A 11 33.15 -12.01 -42.06
C LEU A 11 32.66 -11.63 -40.65
N GLY A 12 32.87 -10.38 -40.23
CA GLY A 12 32.47 -9.91 -38.88
C GLY A 12 31.24 -8.97 -38.80
N LEU A 13 30.66 -8.56 -39.93
CA LEU A 13 29.63 -7.50 -39.94
C LEU A 13 28.15 -7.90 -39.99
N PRO A 14 27.72 -9.14 -40.31
CA PRO A 14 26.29 -9.45 -40.33
C PRO A 14 25.68 -9.77 -38.94
N PHE A 15 26.48 -10.08 -37.91
CA PHE A 15 25.94 -10.47 -36.60
C PHE A 15 25.54 -9.28 -35.72
N ILE A 16 26.20 -8.15 -35.84
CA ILE A 16 25.92 -6.93 -35.05
C ILE A 16 24.69 -6.19 -35.58
N THR A 17 24.49 -6.16 -36.89
CA THR A 17 23.33 -5.53 -37.52
C THR A 17 22.03 -6.29 -37.24
N GLY A 18 22.04 -7.62 -37.18
CA GLY A 18 20.88 -8.44 -36.92
C GLY A 18 20.35 -8.28 -35.48
N ILE A 19 21.24 -8.10 -34.51
CA ILE A 19 20.84 -7.88 -33.08
C ILE A 19 20.23 -6.48 -32.91
N ALA A 20 20.79 -5.45 -33.54
CA ALA A 20 20.24 -4.10 -33.45
C ALA A 20 18.85 -3.99 -34.10
N PHE A 21 18.62 -4.58 -35.27
CA PHE A 21 17.31 -4.62 -35.93
C PHE A 21 16.27 -5.40 -35.10
N ALA A 22 16.67 -6.50 -34.45
CA ALA A 22 15.77 -7.28 -33.60
C ALA A 22 15.39 -6.51 -32.31
N GLN A 23 16.31 -5.74 -31.73
CA GLN A 23 16.04 -4.89 -30.58
C GLN A 23 15.12 -3.71 -30.92
N ASP A 24 15.33 -3.06 -32.06
CA ASP A 24 14.49 -1.95 -32.52
C ASP A 24 13.06 -2.42 -32.81
N SER A 25 12.89 -3.57 -33.46
CA SER A 25 11.57 -4.15 -33.73
C SER A 25 10.82 -4.56 -32.47
N LYS A 26 11.51 -5.10 -31.46
CA LYS A 26 10.90 -5.46 -30.17
C LYS A 26 10.50 -4.20 -29.38
N LYS A 27 11.32 -3.17 -29.40
CA LYS A 27 11.00 -1.89 -28.78
C LYS A 27 9.76 -1.27 -29.41
N GLU A 28 9.70 -1.20 -30.73
CA GLU A 28 8.54 -0.68 -31.45
C GLU A 28 7.26 -1.46 -31.14
N LEU A 29 7.33 -2.80 -31.06
CA LEU A 29 6.21 -3.65 -30.67
C LEU A 29 5.71 -3.33 -29.25
N ASN A 30 6.62 -3.15 -28.28
CA ASN A 30 6.28 -2.77 -26.92
C ASN A 30 5.72 -1.35 -26.84
N ASP A 31 6.21 -0.40 -27.64
CA ASP A 31 5.68 0.97 -27.68
C ASP A 31 4.25 1.00 -28.23
N GLN A 32 3.96 0.21 -29.29
CA GLN A 32 2.59 0.03 -29.80
C GLN A 32 1.68 -0.63 -28.76
N PHE A 33 2.19 -1.65 -28.05
CA PHE A 33 1.48 -2.33 -26.96
C PHE A 33 1.14 -1.36 -25.83
N TRP A 34 2.08 -0.53 -25.40
CA TRP A 34 1.83 0.50 -24.40
C TRP A 34 0.72 1.46 -24.80
N GLU A 35 0.72 1.91 -26.07
CA GLU A 35 -0.30 2.82 -26.56
C GLU A 35 -1.69 2.15 -26.61
N ALA A 36 -1.77 0.90 -27.07
CA ALA A 36 -3.02 0.12 -27.05
C ALA A 36 -3.57 -0.05 -25.63
N VAL A 37 -2.69 -0.31 -24.66
CA VAL A 37 -3.06 -0.40 -23.23
C VAL A 37 -3.54 0.95 -22.70
N ARG A 38 -2.85 2.04 -23.05
CA ARG A 38 -3.19 3.40 -22.59
C ARG A 38 -4.59 3.84 -23.04
N VAL A 39 -5.03 3.43 -24.23
CA VAL A 39 -6.36 3.74 -24.74
C VAL A 39 -7.41 2.66 -24.44
N GLY A 40 -7.00 1.51 -23.89
CA GLY A 40 -7.89 0.43 -23.52
C GLY A 40 -8.38 -0.43 -24.69
N ASP A 41 -7.64 -0.46 -25.81
CA ASP A 41 -7.98 -1.26 -27.01
C ASP A 41 -7.68 -2.75 -26.75
N VAL A 42 -8.67 -3.48 -26.30
CA VAL A 42 -8.60 -4.90 -25.95
C VAL A 42 -8.14 -5.75 -27.14
N ALA A 43 -8.65 -5.48 -28.34
CA ALA A 43 -8.33 -6.25 -29.54
C ALA A 43 -6.86 -6.06 -29.94
N GLN A 44 -6.39 -4.80 -29.93
CA GLN A 44 -5.00 -4.48 -30.27
C GLN A 44 -4.04 -4.99 -29.19
N VAL A 45 -4.38 -4.87 -27.90
CA VAL A 45 -3.60 -5.43 -26.78
C VAL A 45 -3.39 -6.94 -26.98
N THR A 46 -4.48 -7.68 -27.24
CA THR A 46 -4.41 -9.11 -27.47
C THR A 46 -3.53 -9.46 -28.68
N ALA A 47 -3.76 -8.79 -29.82
CA ALA A 47 -2.98 -9.03 -31.04
C ALA A 47 -1.48 -8.75 -30.88
N LEU A 48 -1.12 -7.73 -30.09
CA LEU A 48 0.28 -7.38 -29.86
C LEU A 48 0.96 -8.36 -28.88
N LEU A 49 0.24 -8.85 -27.88
CA LEU A 49 0.72 -9.93 -27.01
C LEU A 49 0.93 -11.25 -27.80
N ASP A 50 0.01 -11.57 -28.72
CA ASP A 50 0.15 -12.75 -29.60
C ASP A 50 1.35 -12.62 -30.56
N LYS A 51 1.75 -11.40 -30.93
CA LYS A 51 2.97 -11.10 -31.70
C LYS A 51 4.25 -11.09 -30.86
N GLY A 52 4.15 -11.33 -29.55
CA GLY A 52 5.29 -11.42 -28.64
C GLY A 52 5.69 -10.10 -27.97
N ALA A 53 4.77 -9.14 -27.85
CA ALA A 53 4.98 -8.00 -26.96
C ALA A 53 5.20 -8.50 -25.52
N ASP A 54 6.13 -7.89 -24.80
CA ASP A 54 6.47 -8.27 -23.45
C ASP A 54 5.41 -7.71 -22.48
N VAL A 55 4.59 -8.58 -21.89
CA VAL A 55 3.55 -8.21 -20.93
C VAL A 55 4.11 -7.45 -19.72
N ASN A 56 5.37 -7.70 -19.37
CA ASN A 56 6.09 -7.08 -18.26
C ASN A 56 7.11 -6.01 -18.70
N ALA A 57 7.02 -5.56 -19.96
CA ALA A 57 7.87 -4.46 -20.44
C ALA A 57 7.79 -3.26 -19.49
N ARG A 58 8.97 -2.69 -19.19
CA ARG A 58 9.06 -1.51 -18.32
C ARG A 58 9.21 -0.26 -19.17
N PHE A 59 8.35 0.69 -18.91
CA PHE A 59 8.29 1.99 -19.56
C PHE A 59 8.85 3.09 -18.66
N ARG A 60 8.53 4.33 -18.95
CA ARG A 60 8.98 5.47 -18.17
C ARG A 60 8.64 5.28 -16.67
N TYR A 61 9.60 5.55 -15.81
CA TYR A 61 9.53 5.35 -14.36
C TYR A 61 9.25 3.90 -13.92
N GLY A 62 9.61 2.92 -14.74
CA GLY A 62 9.42 1.51 -14.43
C GLY A 62 7.97 1.03 -14.46
N ALA A 63 7.04 1.87 -14.95
CA ALA A 63 5.63 1.51 -15.08
C ALA A 63 5.46 0.35 -16.08
N THR A 64 4.52 -0.56 -15.80
CA THR A 64 4.14 -1.68 -16.68
C THR A 64 2.80 -1.42 -17.36
N ALA A 65 2.46 -2.25 -18.34
CA ALA A 65 1.14 -2.25 -18.97
C ALA A 65 0.02 -2.44 -17.94
N LEU A 66 0.21 -3.37 -16.98
CA LEU A 66 -0.75 -3.62 -15.90
C LEU A 66 -0.99 -2.39 -15.03
N PHE A 67 0.08 -1.68 -14.70
CA PHE A 67 0.03 -0.41 -13.98
C PHE A 67 -0.82 0.64 -14.73
N LYS A 68 -0.55 0.83 -16.04
CA LYS A 68 -1.27 1.82 -16.85
C LYS A 68 -2.75 1.46 -17.03
N ALA A 69 -3.06 0.19 -17.25
CA ALA A 69 -4.43 -0.28 -17.36
C ALA A 69 -5.21 -0.10 -16.04
N ALA A 70 -4.55 -0.36 -14.90
CA ALA A 70 -5.15 -0.17 -13.57
C ALA A 70 -5.41 1.31 -13.26
N GLU A 71 -4.46 2.20 -13.55
CA GLU A 71 -4.62 3.65 -13.41
C GLU A 71 -5.81 4.19 -14.22
N ARG A 72 -5.98 3.66 -15.45
CA ARG A 72 -7.02 4.13 -16.39
C ARG A 72 -8.38 3.45 -16.24
N GLY A 73 -8.51 2.45 -15.38
CA GLY A 73 -9.76 1.71 -15.20
C GLY A 73 -10.10 0.74 -16.32
N HIS A 74 -9.12 0.33 -17.12
CA HIS A 74 -9.33 -0.58 -18.25
C HIS A 74 -9.45 -2.04 -17.78
N THR A 75 -10.55 -2.39 -17.10
CA THR A 75 -10.77 -3.70 -16.46
C THR A 75 -10.58 -4.87 -17.41
N ALA A 76 -11.08 -4.78 -18.65
CA ALA A 76 -10.92 -5.86 -19.62
C ALA A 76 -9.45 -6.08 -20.03
N VAL A 77 -8.69 -4.99 -20.19
CA VAL A 77 -7.24 -5.04 -20.45
C VAL A 77 -6.50 -5.65 -19.26
N VAL A 78 -6.83 -5.22 -18.02
CA VAL A 78 -6.23 -5.80 -16.80
C VAL A 78 -6.41 -7.31 -16.76
N LYS A 79 -7.62 -7.83 -17.02
CA LYS A 79 -7.88 -9.27 -17.03
C LYS A 79 -7.00 -10.01 -18.04
N ILE A 80 -6.90 -9.51 -19.26
CA ILE A 80 -6.03 -10.09 -20.30
C ILE A 80 -4.57 -10.08 -19.86
N LEU A 81 -4.08 -8.95 -19.32
CA LEU A 81 -2.69 -8.86 -18.84
C LEU A 81 -2.39 -9.88 -17.74
N LEU A 82 -3.32 -10.06 -16.78
CA LEU A 82 -3.20 -11.06 -15.72
C LEU A 82 -3.22 -12.50 -16.25
N GLU A 83 -4.07 -12.80 -17.24
CA GLU A 83 -4.10 -14.09 -17.95
C GLU A 83 -2.79 -14.38 -18.69
N ARG A 84 -2.16 -13.35 -19.22
CA ARG A 84 -0.88 -13.43 -19.93
C ARG A 84 0.34 -13.35 -19.03
N GLY A 85 0.18 -13.38 -17.71
CA GLY A 85 1.26 -13.45 -16.73
C GLY A 85 1.87 -12.10 -16.36
N ALA A 86 1.09 -11.03 -16.40
CA ALA A 86 1.54 -9.75 -15.85
C ALA A 86 1.90 -9.87 -14.36
N ASP A 87 3.05 -9.34 -13.99
CA ASP A 87 3.55 -9.32 -12.61
C ASP A 87 2.86 -8.20 -11.82
N VAL A 88 2.04 -8.58 -10.84
CA VAL A 88 1.28 -7.66 -9.98
C VAL A 88 2.13 -6.96 -8.93
N THR A 89 3.36 -7.46 -8.67
CA THR A 89 4.24 -6.98 -7.60
C THR A 89 5.16 -5.83 -8.03
N VAL A 90 5.20 -5.54 -9.34
CA VAL A 90 6.05 -4.49 -9.89
C VAL A 90 5.69 -3.14 -9.29
N LYS A 91 6.72 -2.45 -8.77
CA LYS A 91 6.61 -1.08 -8.27
C LYS A 91 7.21 -0.11 -9.27
N ASP A 92 6.57 1.04 -9.47
CA ASP A 92 7.18 2.15 -10.19
C ASP A 92 8.35 2.75 -9.38
N THR A 93 9.24 3.48 -10.07
CA THR A 93 10.44 4.06 -9.45
C THR A 93 10.22 5.46 -8.90
N PHE A 94 9.03 6.04 -9.08
CA PHE A 94 8.74 7.40 -8.66
C PHE A 94 7.97 7.45 -7.31
N TYR A 95 6.89 6.67 -7.21
CA TYR A 95 6.06 6.60 -6.00
C TYR A 95 6.24 5.28 -5.22
N GLY A 96 6.91 4.28 -5.80
CA GLY A 96 6.94 2.92 -5.27
C GLY A 96 5.57 2.23 -5.33
N ALA A 97 4.68 2.72 -6.19
CA ALA A 97 3.30 2.26 -6.32
C ALA A 97 3.19 1.02 -7.22
N THR A 98 2.25 0.14 -6.91
CA THR A 98 1.87 -1.03 -7.70
C THR A 98 0.61 -0.75 -8.53
N ALA A 99 0.22 -1.70 -9.39
CA ALA A 99 -1.08 -1.65 -10.07
C ALA A 99 -2.25 -1.61 -9.07
N MET A 100 -2.13 -2.32 -7.93
CA MET A 100 -3.13 -2.28 -6.85
C MET A 100 -3.25 -0.89 -6.24
N THR A 101 -2.14 -0.21 -5.96
CA THR A 101 -2.15 1.17 -5.43
C THR A 101 -2.97 2.10 -6.33
N TRP A 102 -2.72 2.06 -7.64
CA TRP A 102 -3.45 2.91 -8.59
C TRP A 102 -4.92 2.52 -8.76
N ALA A 103 -5.23 1.23 -8.67
CA ALA A 103 -6.63 0.77 -8.68
C ALA A 103 -7.40 1.26 -7.45
N LEU A 104 -6.76 1.28 -6.28
CA LEU A 104 -7.32 1.80 -5.03
C LEU A 104 -7.51 3.32 -5.11
N ASP A 105 -6.47 4.06 -5.47
CA ASP A 105 -6.48 5.53 -5.53
C ASP A 105 -7.53 6.09 -6.52
N ASN A 106 -7.81 5.32 -7.59
CA ASN A 106 -8.82 5.68 -8.59
C ASN A 106 -10.18 4.97 -8.40
N ASN A 107 -10.36 4.26 -7.28
CA ASN A 107 -11.61 3.58 -6.93
C ASN A 107 -12.10 2.56 -7.98
N HIS A 108 -11.18 1.86 -8.66
CA HIS A 108 -11.49 0.86 -9.67
C HIS A 108 -11.75 -0.52 -9.06
N VAL A 109 -12.91 -0.70 -8.41
CA VAL A 109 -13.26 -1.88 -7.60
C VAL A 109 -13.13 -3.20 -8.36
N ASP A 110 -13.53 -3.26 -9.63
CA ASP A 110 -13.43 -4.51 -10.42
C ASP A 110 -11.98 -4.89 -10.73
N ILE A 111 -11.11 -3.90 -10.86
CA ILE A 111 -9.66 -4.12 -11.01
C ILE A 111 -9.06 -4.58 -9.68
N VAL A 112 -9.44 -3.95 -8.57
CA VAL A 112 -9.04 -4.38 -7.22
C VAL A 112 -9.38 -5.86 -7.00
N LYS A 113 -10.61 -6.29 -7.34
CA LYS A 113 -11.02 -7.70 -7.26
C LYS A 113 -10.13 -8.60 -8.11
N ALA A 114 -9.91 -8.26 -9.38
CA ALA A 114 -9.08 -9.06 -10.27
C ALA A 114 -7.62 -9.18 -9.79
N LEU A 115 -7.05 -8.11 -9.24
CA LEU A 115 -5.72 -8.11 -8.66
C LEU A 115 -5.66 -8.93 -7.36
N LEU A 116 -6.67 -8.84 -6.48
CA LEU A 116 -6.77 -9.65 -5.27
C LEU A 116 -6.90 -11.16 -5.57
N GLU A 117 -7.63 -11.52 -6.63
CA GLU A 117 -7.72 -12.92 -7.06
C GLU A 117 -6.34 -13.47 -7.41
N LYS A 118 -5.51 -12.67 -8.07
CA LYS A 118 -4.16 -13.04 -8.50
C LYS A 118 -3.16 -13.07 -7.34
N ASP A 119 -3.21 -12.07 -6.46
CA ASP A 119 -2.33 -11.95 -5.28
C ASP A 119 -3.09 -11.30 -4.12
N GLY A 120 -3.30 -12.07 -3.07
CA GLY A 120 -3.99 -11.61 -1.85
C GLY A 120 -3.14 -10.80 -0.89
N SER A 121 -1.87 -10.50 -1.20
CA SER A 121 -0.96 -9.82 -0.27
C SER A 121 -1.44 -8.41 0.15
N SER A 122 -2.22 -7.75 -0.71
CA SER A 122 -2.77 -6.41 -0.47
C SER A 122 -4.18 -6.40 0.17
N VAL A 123 -4.68 -7.53 0.66
CA VAL A 123 -6.06 -7.62 1.18
C VAL A 123 -6.29 -6.66 2.35
N ASN A 124 -5.29 -6.45 3.22
CA ASN A 124 -5.37 -5.51 4.34
C ASN A 124 -5.50 -4.06 3.84
N ASP A 125 -4.71 -3.68 2.83
CA ASP A 125 -4.75 -2.33 2.24
C ASP A 125 -6.11 -2.07 1.59
N VAL A 126 -6.67 -3.06 0.89
CA VAL A 126 -8.01 -2.98 0.29
C VAL A 126 -9.09 -2.79 1.35
N LEU A 127 -9.05 -3.58 2.45
CA LEU A 127 -10.00 -3.45 3.55
C LEU A 127 -9.92 -2.06 4.19
N MET A 128 -8.72 -1.63 4.55
CA MET A 128 -8.51 -0.35 5.23
C MET A 128 -8.87 0.84 4.36
N THR A 129 -8.53 0.81 3.07
CA THR A 129 -8.94 1.85 2.11
C THR A 129 -10.44 1.88 1.95
N GLY A 130 -11.09 0.73 1.74
CA GLY A 130 -12.55 0.64 1.62
C GLY A 130 -13.29 1.16 2.86
N ALA A 131 -12.81 0.80 4.07
CA ALA A 131 -13.38 1.27 5.33
C ALA A 131 -13.18 2.78 5.54
N ARG A 132 -12.00 3.31 5.20
CA ARG A 132 -11.68 4.74 5.32
C ARG A 132 -12.52 5.58 4.35
N GLU A 133 -12.66 5.14 3.12
CA GLU A 133 -13.35 5.88 2.06
C GLU A 133 -14.87 5.62 1.98
N GLY A 134 -15.38 4.73 2.83
CA GLY A 134 -16.80 4.38 2.80
C GLY A 134 -17.20 3.51 1.61
N ASN A 135 -16.25 2.78 1.00
CA ASN A 135 -16.50 1.93 -0.14
C ASN A 135 -16.85 0.49 0.28
N ALA A 136 -18.15 0.22 0.44
CA ALA A 136 -18.66 -1.10 0.83
C ALA A 136 -18.26 -2.22 -0.16
N ALA A 137 -18.10 -1.91 -1.45
CA ALA A 137 -17.73 -2.90 -2.46
C ALA A 137 -16.27 -3.35 -2.32
N MET A 138 -15.35 -2.44 -1.96
CA MET A 138 -13.96 -2.79 -1.62
C MET A 138 -13.90 -3.61 -0.33
N VAL A 139 -14.64 -3.19 0.71
CA VAL A 139 -14.72 -3.94 1.98
C VAL A 139 -15.21 -5.36 1.71
N ARG A 140 -16.27 -5.53 0.95
CA ARG A 140 -16.79 -6.84 0.57
C ARG A 140 -15.74 -7.67 -0.17
N ALA A 141 -15.06 -7.10 -1.15
CA ALA A 141 -14.00 -7.80 -1.90
C ALA A 141 -12.87 -8.30 -0.99
N ALA A 142 -12.46 -7.51 0.01
CA ALA A 142 -11.44 -7.90 0.97
C ALA A 142 -11.95 -9.02 1.92
N LEU A 143 -13.20 -8.91 2.40
CA LEU A 143 -13.82 -9.92 3.27
C LEU A 143 -13.99 -11.26 2.52
N ASP A 144 -14.45 -11.22 1.25
CA ASP A 144 -14.63 -12.41 0.42
C ASP A 144 -13.27 -13.11 0.14
N LYS A 145 -12.21 -12.34 -0.03
CA LYS A 145 -10.83 -12.87 -0.20
C LYS A 145 -10.36 -13.59 1.07
N GLY A 146 -10.70 -13.07 2.24
CA GLY A 146 -10.27 -13.60 3.52
C GLY A 146 -8.80 -13.37 3.84
N GLY A 147 -8.28 -14.09 4.85
CA GLY A 147 -6.89 -13.94 5.30
C GLY A 147 -6.64 -12.70 6.17
N LEU A 148 -7.71 -12.05 6.64
CA LEU A 148 -7.68 -10.86 7.48
C LEU A 148 -7.47 -11.24 8.95
N SER A 149 -6.64 -10.49 9.66
CA SER A 149 -6.46 -10.67 11.10
C SER A 149 -7.59 -9.98 11.89
N ASP A 150 -7.87 -10.48 13.11
CA ASP A 150 -8.80 -9.84 14.05
C ASP A 150 -8.43 -8.37 14.27
N GLN A 151 -7.13 -8.05 14.28
CA GLN A 151 -6.66 -6.68 14.42
C GLN A 151 -7.03 -5.83 13.22
N THR A 152 -6.80 -6.30 11.99
CA THR A 152 -7.15 -5.56 10.78
C THR A 152 -8.65 -5.30 10.72
N LEU A 153 -9.47 -6.31 11.05
CA LEU A 153 -10.92 -6.17 11.13
C LEU A 153 -11.34 -5.13 12.17
N THR A 154 -10.72 -5.17 13.37
CA THR A 154 -10.98 -4.20 14.44
C THR A 154 -10.56 -2.78 14.05
N SER A 155 -9.41 -2.63 13.37
CA SER A 155 -8.94 -1.34 12.85
C SER A 155 -9.91 -0.77 11.81
N ALA A 156 -10.34 -1.59 10.85
CA ALA A 156 -11.33 -1.19 9.85
C ALA A 156 -12.66 -0.78 10.49
N LEU A 157 -13.13 -1.53 11.50
CA LEU A 157 -14.34 -1.18 12.24
C LEU A 157 -14.17 0.16 12.97
N ALA A 158 -13.03 0.40 13.61
CA ALA A 158 -12.74 1.66 14.31
C ALA A 158 -12.84 2.90 13.40
N THR A 159 -12.52 2.77 12.12
CA THR A 159 -12.66 3.87 11.14
C THR A 159 -14.13 4.14 10.74
N SER A 160 -15.04 3.20 11.01
CA SER A 160 -16.42 3.24 10.53
C SER A 160 -17.44 3.52 11.64
N LEU A 161 -17.09 3.32 12.93
CA LEU A 161 -18.04 3.33 14.05
C LEU A 161 -18.76 4.65 14.29
N ASN A 162 -18.13 5.79 14.00
CA ASN A 162 -18.67 7.12 14.32
C ASN A 162 -19.17 7.88 13.08
N ASP A 163 -19.27 7.18 11.96
CA ASP A 163 -19.70 7.74 10.68
C ASP A 163 -20.99 7.07 10.23
N LYS A 164 -22.10 7.83 10.21
CA LYS A 164 -23.39 7.31 9.79
C LYS A 164 -23.41 6.84 8.34
N GLU A 165 -22.60 7.44 7.48
CA GLU A 165 -22.49 7.05 6.09
C GLU A 165 -21.77 5.70 5.92
N LYS A 166 -21.00 5.27 6.94
CA LYS A 166 -20.30 3.99 6.98
C LYS A 166 -21.00 2.92 7.81
N ALA A 167 -22.27 3.13 8.18
CA ALA A 167 -23.00 2.18 9.03
C ALA A 167 -23.11 0.77 8.40
N GLU A 168 -23.30 0.67 7.07
CA GLU A 168 -23.31 -0.61 6.35
C GLU A 168 -21.96 -1.33 6.50
N ILE A 169 -20.85 -0.60 6.34
CA ILE A 169 -19.50 -1.15 6.48
C ILE A 169 -19.26 -1.65 7.91
N ALA A 170 -19.69 -0.88 8.92
CA ALA A 170 -19.56 -1.29 10.31
C ALA A 170 -20.30 -2.61 10.57
N GLU A 171 -21.50 -2.80 10.03
CA GLU A 171 -22.25 -4.05 10.17
C GLU A 171 -21.61 -5.22 9.40
N MET A 172 -21.07 -4.98 8.20
CA MET A 172 -20.32 -5.98 7.45
C MET A 172 -19.11 -6.47 8.24
N LEU A 173 -18.35 -5.55 8.83
CA LEU A 173 -17.15 -5.87 9.63
C LEU A 173 -17.49 -6.62 10.92
N LYS A 174 -18.54 -6.21 11.63
CA LYS A 174 -19.04 -6.94 12.81
C LYS A 174 -19.47 -8.37 12.46
N THR A 175 -20.18 -8.53 11.34
CA THR A 175 -20.58 -9.85 10.83
C THR A 175 -19.37 -10.72 10.49
N ALA A 176 -18.29 -10.12 10.02
CA ALA A 176 -17.01 -10.79 9.74
C ALA A 176 -16.18 -11.07 11.02
N GLY A 177 -16.68 -10.71 12.20
CA GLY A 177 -16.03 -10.98 13.49
C GLY A 177 -15.20 -9.84 14.05
N ALA A 178 -15.24 -8.64 13.44
CA ALA A 178 -14.58 -7.48 14.00
C ALA A 178 -15.14 -7.13 15.38
N LYS A 179 -14.25 -6.90 16.34
CA LYS A 179 -14.61 -6.46 17.68
C LYS A 179 -14.44 -4.94 17.78
N PRO A 180 -15.33 -4.21 18.47
CA PRO A 180 -15.11 -2.80 18.72
C PRO A 180 -13.81 -2.63 19.51
N PRO A 181 -13.05 -1.53 19.24
CA PRO A 181 -11.90 -1.18 20.07
C PRO A 181 -12.28 -1.10 21.54
N LEU A 182 -11.33 -1.41 22.44
CA LEU A 182 -11.54 -1.22 23.86
C LEU A 182 -11.75 0.27 24.16
N GLU A 183 -12.86 0.59 24.80
CA GLU A 183 -13.11 1.93 25.31
C GLU A 183 -12.40 2.12 26.64
N LEU A 184 -11.50 3.08 26.72
CA LEU A 184 -10.87 3.51 27.96
C LEU A 184 -11.60 4.72 28.53
N ASP A 185 -11.64 4.82 29.85
CA ASP A 185 -12.21 5.98 30.51
C ASP A 185 -11.42 7.26 30.19
N PRO A 186 -12.08 8.44 30.20
CA PRO A 186 -11.44 9.71 29.82
C PRO A 186 -10.24 10.07 30.68
N ALA A 187 -10.21 9.68 31.96
CA ALA A 187 -9.08 10.00 32.86
C ALA A 187 -7.84 9.16 32.47
N THR A 188 -8.04 7.90 32.16
CA THR A 188 -6.97 7.04 31.62
C THR A 188 -6.41 7.61 30.31
N LEU A 189 -7.26 7.96 29.36
CA LEU A 189 -6.81 8.58 28.11
C LEU A 189 -6.07 9.90 28.33
N ALA A 190 -6.55 10.74 29.25
CA ALA A 190 -5.91 12.01 29.60
C ALA A 190 -4.51 11.81 30.21
N SER A 191 -4.28 10.70 30.92
CA SER A 191 -2.97 10.41 31.52
C SER A 191 -1.88 10.17 30.47
N TYR A 192 -2.24 9.70 29.25
CA TYR A 192 -1.33 9.45 28.13
C TYR A 192 -0.95 10.72 27.39
N VAL A 193 -1.72 11.80 27.51
CA VAL A 193 -1.45 13.06 26.83
C VAL A 193 -0.12 13.65 27.28
N GLY A 194 0.62 14.18 26.32
CA GLY A 194 1.90 14.85 26.56
C GLY A 194 2.91 14.62 25.44
N ARG A 195 4.07 15.21 25.64
CA ARG A 195 5.23 15.04 24.75
C ARG A 195 6.17 13.99 25.30
N TYR A 196 6.69 13.15 24.41
CA TYR A 196 7.59 12.07 24.76
C TYR A 196 8.80 12.10 23.83
N ARG A 197 9.97 11.93 24.43
CA ARG A 197 11.25 12.01 23.72
C ARG A 197 12.03 10.70 23.86
N PRO A 198 12.55 10.15 22.75
CA PRO A 198 13.50 9.05 22.80
C PRO A 198 14.92 9.61 23.07
N GLU A 199 15.88 8.73 23.33
CA GLU A 199 17.28 9.15 23.44
C GLU A 199 17.82 9.70 22.10
N GLN A 200 17.38 9.13 21.00
CA GLN A 200 17.70 9.59 19.64
C GLN A 200 16.46 9.50 18.76
N GLY A 201 16.21 10.50 17.93
CA GLY A 201 15.11 10.53 16.99
C GLY A 201 14.06 11.59 17.27
N ALA A 202 12.92 11.47 16.59
CA ALA A 202 11.82 12.44 16.67
C ALA A 202 10.98 12.23 17.93
N GLU A 203 10.50 13.33 18.49
CA GLU A 203 9.51 13.31 19.57
C GLU A 203 8.15 12.82 19.05
N ILE A 204 7.34 12.24 19.94
CA ILE A 204 5.93 11.92 19.69
C ILE A 204 5.09 12.67 20.72
N THR A 205 4.09 13.40 20.22
CA THR A 205 3.10 14.09 21.05
C THR A 205 1.79 13.29 21.01
N PHE A 206 1.23 12.98 22.19
CA PHE A 206 -0.11 12.44 22.29
C PHE A 206 -1.10 13.54 22.67
N THR A 207 -2.22 13.58 21.97
CA THR A 207 -3.32 14.56 22.19
C THR A 207 -4.67 13.84 22.25
N LEU A 208 -5.66 14.42 22.91
CA LEU A 208 -7.04 13.99 22.86
C LEU A 208 -7.85 14.88 21.92
N GLN A 209 -8.56 14.26 21.00
CA GLN A 209 -9.51 14.94 20.10
C GLN A 209 -10.81 14.10 20.11
N GLU A 210 -11.91 14.75 20.45
CA GLU A 210 -13.24 14.08 20.50
C GLU A 210 -13.26 12.75 21.29
N GLY A 211 -12.54 12.71 22.42
CA GLY A 211 -12.44 11.51 23.28
C GLY A 211 -11.54 10.39 22.73
N ARG A 212 -10.79 10.63 21.67
CA ARG A 212 -9.83 9.69 21.07
C ARG A 212 -8.40 10.15 21.26
N LEU A 213 -7.51 9.21 21.48
CA LEU A 213 -6.07 9.48 21.56
C LEU A 213 -5.45 9.52 20.15
N PHE A 214 -4.69 10.57 19.90
CA PHE A 214 -3.92 10.73 18.66
C PHE A 214 -2.43 10.79 18.98
N ALA A 215 -1.62 10.11 18.17
CA ALA A 215 -0.17 10.23 18.18
C ALA A 215 0.29 11.09 17.02
N MET A 216 1.21 12.02 17.29
CA MET A 216 1.79 12.93 16.30
C MET A 216 3.31 12.92 16.43
N PRO A 217 4.03 12.16 15.62
CA PRO A 217 5.48 12.27 15.51
C PRO A 217 5.86 13.64 14.91
N THR A 218 6.99 14.21 15.36
CA THR A 218 7.45 15.51 14.85
C THR A 218 7.59 15.49 13.33
N GLY A 219 6.94 16.45 12.66
CA GLY A 219 6.97 16.60 11.20
C GLY A 219 6.01 15.67 10.44
N GLN A 220 5.16 14.93 11.14
CA GLN A 220 4.16 14.06 10.53
C GLN A 220 2.73 14.50 10.89
N ARG A 221 1.75 13.95 10.17
CA ARG A 221 0.33 14.15 10.51
C ARG A 221 -0.05 13.30 11.71
N PRO A 222 -0.97 13.78 12.55
CA PRO A 222 -1.50 12.97 13.64
C PRO A 222 -2.32 11.81 13.09
N PHE A 223 -2.26 10.67 13.78
CA PHE A 223 -3.07 9.49 13.49
C PHE A 223 -3.72 8.97 14.76
N ALA A 224 -4.92 8.39 14.60
CA ALA A 224 -5.70 7.88 15.72
C ALA A 224 -5.08 6.60 16.29
N MET A 225 -5.17 6.47 17.62
CA MET A 225 -4.77 5.26 18.36
C MET A 225 -6.02 4.52 18.86
N MET A 226 -5.97 3.19 18.81
CA MET A 226 -6.97 2.35 19.46
C MET A 226 -6.34 1.56 20.62
N ALA A 227 -7.10 1.38 21.69
CA ALA A 227 -6.66 0.58 22.81
C ALA A 227 -6.81 -0.93 22.51
N VAL A 228 -5.76 -1.68 22.83
CA VAL A 228 -5.74 -3.15 22.84
C VAL A 228 -6.01 -3.65 24.26
N ASP A 229 -5.40 -2.98 25.22
CA ASP A 229 -5.65 -3.13 26.65
C ASP A 229 -5.44 -1.76 27.36
N LYS A 230 -5.41 -1.73 28.69
CA LYS A 230 -5.30 -0.47 29.46
C LYS A 230 -4.04 0.34 29.16
N VAL A 231 -2.96 -0.29 28.75
CA VAL A 231 -1.67 0.39 28.53
C VAL A 231 -1.14 0.23 27.11
N THR A 232 -1.70 -0.69 26.33
CA THR A 232 -1.24 -1.00 24.98
C THR A 232 -2.16 -0.36 23.94
N MET A 233 -1.58 0.42 23.07
CA MET A 233 -2.23 1.11 21.98
C MET A 233 -1.64 0.70 20.63
N LYS A 234 -2.47 0.73 19.60
CA LYS A 234 -2.03 0.55 18.21
C LYS A 234 -2.62 1.63 17.32
N PRO A 235 -1.93 2.05 16.25
CA PRO A 235 -2.54 2.91 15.24
C PRO A 235 -3.78 2.25 14.62
N VAL A 236 -4.77 3.08 14.29
CA VAL A 236 -5.97 2.63 13.57
C VAL A 236 -5.66 2.43 12.09
N GLU A 237 -4.81 3.28 11.51
CA GLU A 237 -4.64 3.41 10.07
C GLU A 237 -3.60 2.45 9.47
N PHE A 238 -2.71 1.88 10.27
CA PHE A 238 -1.63 1.01 9.79
C PHE A 238 -1.16 0.02 10.86
N ASP A 239 -0.66 -1.12 10.41
CA ASP A 239 -0.15 -2.21 11.25
C ASP A 239 1.36 -2.09 11.54
N GLY A 240 1.85 -2.99 12.40
CA GLY A 240 3.28 -3.15 12.67
C GLY A 240 3.84 -2.24 13.75
N ILE A 241 3.03 -1.32 14.32
CA ILE A 241 3.41 -0.48 15.45
C ILE A 241 2.58 -0.83 16.67
N THR A 242 3.26 -0.95 17.80
CA THR A 242 2.63 -1.12 19.13
C THR A 242 3.26 -0.11 20.09
N VAL A 243 2.43 0.63 20.78
CA VAL A 243 2.80 1.57 21.86
C VAL A 243 2.34 0.97 23.17
N THR A 244 3.26 0.80 24.13
CA THR A 244 2.92 0.31 25.47
C THR A 244 3.37 1.34 26.51
N PHE A 245 2.42 1.99 27.17
CA PHE A 245 2.67 2.96 28.21
C PHE A 245 3.15 2.30 29.51
N VAL A 246 4.09 2.94 30.17
CA VAL A 246 4.67 2.51 31.45
C VAL A 246 4.22 3.50 32.52
N LEU A 247 3.57 2.98 33.55
CA LEU A 247 3.10 3.78 34.67
C LEU A 247 4.08 3.66 35.85
N GLU A 248 4.33 4.78 36.50
CA GLU A 248 5.02 4.86 37.80
C GLU A 248 3.99 5.40 38.83
N GLY A 249 3.43 4.49 39.62
CA GLY A 249 2.23 4.77 40.41
C GLY A 249 1.04 5.06 39.46
N ASP A 250 0.36 6.19 39.68
CA ASP A 250 -0.78 6.63 38.85
C ASP A 250 -0.40 7.53 37.67
N LYS A 251 0.90 7.72 37.42
CA LYS A 251 1.37 8.60 36.36
C LYS A 251 2.05 7.83 35.25
N VAL A 252 1.82 8.25 34.02
CA VAL A 252 2.54 7.74 32.86
C VAL A 252 3.91 8.41 32.79
N ALA A 253 4.97 7.65 32.96
CA ALA A 253 6.35 8.12 32.94
C ALA A 253 7.00 7.99 31.55
N SER A 254 6.64 6.93 30.83
CA SER A 254 7.24 6.62 29.53
C SER A 254 6.32 5.74 28.71
N PHE A 255 6.72 5.47 27.46
CA PHE A 255 6.17 4.36 26.67
C PHE A 255 7.26 3.67 25.86
N SER A 256 7.04 2.41 25.54
CA SER A 256 7.83 1.68 24.54
C SER A 256 7.09 1.65 23.21
N LEU A 257 7.80 1.96 22.11
CA LEU A 257 7.31 1.81 20.75
C LEU A 257 8.02 0.63 20.11
N LYS A 258 7.24 -0.40 19.75
CA LYS A 258 7.71 -1.57 19.02
C LYS A 258 7.32 -1.42 17.55
N GLN A 259 8.30 -1.50 16.65
CA GLN A 259 8.13 -1.53 15.20
C GLN A 259 8.97 -2.65 14.60
N GLY A 260 8.32 -3.69 14.10
CA GLY A 260 8.99 -4.91 13.67
C GLY A 260 9.74 -5.56 14.83
N THR A 261 11.06 -5.70 14.70
CA THR A 261 11.96 -6.25 15.75
C THR A 261 12.55 -5.17 16.67
N THR A 262 12.38 -3.89 16.34
CA THR A 262 12.96 -2.76 17.09
C THR A 262 11.99 -2.29 18.16
N THR A 263 12.51 -2.02 19.36
CA THR A 263 11.77 -1.38 20.45
C THR A 263 12.54 -0.15 20.92
N THR A 264 11.86 1.00 20.94
CA THR A 264 12.41 2.30 21.36
C THR A 264 11.67 2.80 22.58
N LEU A 265 12.37 3.21 23.61
CA LEU A 265 11.81 3.82 24.80
C LEU A 265 11.70 5.32 24.64
N PHE A 266 10.54 5.87 24.98
CA PHE A 266 10.25 7.29 24.98
C PHE A 266 9.91 7.73 26.40
N LYS A 267 10.62 8.74 26.94
CA LYS A 267 10.34 9.30 28.27
C LYS A 267 9.45 10.52 28.15
N LYS A 268 8.50 10.66 29.08
CA LYS A 268 7.62 11.83 29.12
C LYS A 268 8.43 13.08 29.44
N VAL A 269 8.22 14.13 28.66
CA VAL A 269 8.87 15.43 28.88
C VAL A 269 8.06 16.17 29.93
N GLU A 270 8.67 16.46 31.07
CA GLU A 270 8.04 17.30 32.09
C GLU A 270 7.89 18.71 31.54
N GLU A 271 6.69 19.26 31.55
CA GLU A 271 6.50 20.68 31.28
C GLU A 271 7.09 21.44 32.47
N THR A 272 8.27 22.07 32.27
CA THR A 272 8.77 23.04 33.19
C THR A 272 7.73 24.17 33.26
N LYS A 273 7.01 24.29 34.39
CA LYS A 273 6.24 25.49 34.69
C LYS A 273 7.23 26.65 34.64
N GLN A 274 7.15 27.46 33.59
CA GLN A 274 7.83 28.75 33.62
C GLN A 274 7.25 29.57 34.80
N PRO A 275 8.11 30.18 35.62
CA PRO A 275 7.71 30.96 36.76
C PRO A 275 6.88 32.18 36.37
#